data_f8040140ca7a91356b0f98319391133a
#
_entry.id   f8040140ca7a91356b0f98319391133a
#
_cell.length_a   1.000
_cell.length_b   1.000
_cell.length_c   1.000
_cell.angle_alpha   90.00
_cell.angle_beta   90.00
_cell.angle_gamma   90.00
#
_symmetry.space_group_name_H-M   'P 1'
#
loop_
_entity.id
_entity.type
_entity.pdbx_description
1 polymer ?
#
loop_
_entity_poly.entity_id
_entity_poly.type
_entity_poly.pdbx_seq_one_letter_code
_entity_poly.pdbx_strand_id
1 'polypeptide(L)'
;MEAATFDEAIARVRAALSARPPRRLEVDGFRPAAVLVPLLDRPAGPTLLFTRRTERVPSHKGEISFPGGAREAGEDAVRAALREAEEEVGLPAGAAEPLGLLDDVPSIARFVVSPVVAAIRRPPAAFRPAEFEVHEPFELPLAALRDPAQRRASLFDPAGLPPELAAAVREARGARGVRFEDVDPETGHWRVHSFHADPDRVVWGLTARVLADLLDRAFRV
;
A
#
# COMPACT_ATOMS: atom_id res chain seq x y z
N MET A 1 10.61 -16.45 -14.63
CA MET A 1 9.54 -16.88 -13.68
C MET A 1 8.23 -16.83 -14.44
N GLU A 2 7.49 -17.94 -14.46
CA GLU A 2 6.21 -18.00 -15.18
C GLU A 2 5.21 -17.00 -14.57
N ALA A 3 4.50 -16.27 -15.41
CA ALA A 3 3.51 -15.29 -14.95
C ALA A 3 2.34 -16.05 -14.30
N ALA A 4 2.06 -15.78 -13.02
CA ALA A 4 0.91 -16.37 -12.35
C ALA A 4 -0.38 -15.88 -13.02
N THR A 5 -1.35 -16.75 -13.20
CA THR A 5 -2.71 -16.37 -13.60
C THR A 5 -3.37 -15.56 -12.47
N PHE A 6 -4.46 -14.88 -12.78
CA PHE A 6 -5.19 -14.10 -11.78
C PHE A 6 -5.73 -14.99 -10.64
N ASP A 7 -6.30 -16.15 -10.98
CA ASP A 7 -6.83 -17.08 -9.95
C ASP A 7 -5.72 -17.69 -9.08
N GLU A 8 -4.57 -18.00 -9.65
CA GLU A 8 -3.39 -18.43 -8.87
C GLU A 8 -2.90 -17.33 -7.93
N ALA A 9 -2.87 -16.09 -8.40
CA ALA A 9 -2.49 -14.94 -7.57
C ALA A 9 -3.45 -14.76 -6.39
N ILE A 10 -4.77 -14.81 -6.63
CA ILE A 10 -5.79 -14.77 -5.58
C ILE A 10 -5.61 -15.90 -4.57
N ALA A 11 -5.43 -17.14 -5.06
CA ALA A 11 -5.27 -18.29 -4.18
C ALA A 11 -4.05 -18.14 -3.25
N ARG A 12 -2.91 -17.66 -3.79
CA ARG A 12 -1.70 -17.37 -3.00
C ARG A 12 -1.93 -16.27 -1.97
N VAL A 13 -2.57 -15.18 -2.37
CA VAL A 13 -2.91 -14.06 -1.47
C VAL A 13 -3.81 -14.54 -0.34
N ARG A 14 -4.90 -15.26 -0.64
CA ARG A 14 -5.80 -15.81 0.38
C ARG A 14 -5.07 -16.73 1.36
N ALA A 15 -4.26 -17.65 0.85
CA ALA A 15 -3.47 -18.55 1.68
C ALA A 15 -2.51 -17.78 2.60
N ALA A 16 -1.83 -16.78 2.07
CA ALA A 16 -0.89 -15.95 2.83
C ALA A 16 -1.58 -15.13 3.93
N LEU A 17 -2.74 -14.52 3.62
CA LEU A 17 -3.51 -13.72 4.59
C LEU A 17 -4.19 -14.58 5.66
N SER A 18 -4.58 -15.82 5.30
CA SER A 18 -5.17 -16.78 6.25
C SER A 18 -4.12 -17.45 7.15
N ALA A 19 -2.84 -17.51 6.74
CA ALA A 19 -1.77 -18.17 7.48
C ALA A 19 -1.49 -17.52 8.85
N ARG A 20 -1.73 -16.23 8.98
CA ARG A 20 -1.70 -15.51 10.25
C ARG A 20 -2.60 -14.29 10.23
N PRO A 21 -3.21 -13.94 11.36
CA PRO A 21 -3.98 -12.70 11.46
C PRO A 21 -3.07 -11.48 11.25
N PRO A 22 -3.62 -10.39 10.69
CA PRO A 22 -2.89 -9.15 10.54
C PRO A 22 -2.59 -8.52 11.90
N ARG A 23 -1.41 -7.91 12.04
CA ARG A 23 -1.08 -7.11 13.21
C ARG A 23 -1.81 -5.79 13.16
N ARG A 24 -2.51 -5.45 14.24
CA ARG A 24 -3.17 -4.15 14.42
C ARG A 24 -2.32 -3.27 15.30
N LEU A 25 -2.27 -1.98 14.97
CA LEU A 25 -1.54 -0.98 15.70
C LEU A 25 -2.51 0.00 16.36
N GLU A 26 -2.25 0.29 17.62
CA GLU A 26 -2.85 1.41 18.33
C GLU A 26 -1.72 2.35 18.74
N VAL A 27 -1.74 3.56 18.21
CA VAL A 27 -0.71 4.58 18.46
C VAL A 27 -1.42 5.85 18.89
N ASP A 28 -1.13 6.33 20.07
CA ASP A 28 -1.73 7.55 20.61
C ASP A 28 -1.45 8.74 19.68
N GLY A 29 -2.47 9.54 19.42
CA GLY A 29 -2.36 10.70 18.53
C GLY A 29 -2.33 10.40 17.04
N PHE A 30 -2.41 9.10 16.64
CA PHE A 30 -2.54 8.72 15.24
C PHE A 30 -4.01 8.49 14.87
N ARG A 31 -4.38 8.88 13.66
CA ARG A 31 -5.71 8.66 13.11
C ARG A 31 -5.77 7.37 12.31
N PRO A 32 -6.86 6.60 12.39
CA PRO A 32 -7.02 5.41 11.57
C PRO A 32 -7.25 5.80 10.11
N ALA A 33 -6.62 5.04 9.21
CA ALA A 33 -6.80 5.16 7.76
C ALA A 33 -6.84 3.76 7.13
N ALA A 34 -7.30 3.66 5.89
CA ALA A 34 -7.26 2.42 5.14
C ALA A 34 -6.93 2.69 3.67
N VAL A 35 -6.24 1.73 3.05
CA VAL A 35 -5.94 1.74 1.61
C VAL A 35 -6.41 0.45 0.98
N LEU A 36 -6.91 0.51 -0.24
CA LEU A 36 -7.23 -0.65 -1.04
C LEU A 36 -5.99 -1.06 -1.84
N VAL A 37 -5.61 -2.33 -1.78
CA VAL A 37 -4.58 -2.96 -2.62
C VAL A 37 -5.30 -3.80 -3.67
N PRO A 38 -5.70 -3.21 -4.82
CA PRO A 38 -6.58 -3.86 -5.77
C PRO A 38 -5.76 -4.71 -6.74
N LEU A 39 -6.02 -6.01 -6.73
CA LEU A 39 -5.51 -6.97 -7.72
C LEU A 39 -6.54 -7.12 -8.83
N LEU A 40 -6.18 -6.72 -10.06
CA LEU A 40 -7.08 -6.66 -11.21
C LEU A 40 -6.81 -7.80 -12.19
N ASP A 41 -7.88 -8.38 -12.71
CA ASP A 41 -7.83 -9.36 -13.79
C ASP A 41 -7.70 -8.66 -15.15
N ARG A 42 -6.54 -8.78 -15.76
CA ARG A 42 -6.28 -8.22 -17.10
C ARG A 42 -5.86 -9.31 -18.07
N PRO A 43 -6.18 -9.18 -19.38
CA PRO A 43 -5.81 -10.19 -20.39
C PRO A 43 -4.32 -10.50 -20.47
N ALA A 44 -3.46 -9.52 -20.18
CA ALA A 44 -2.00 -9.68 -20.16
C ALA A 44 -1.46 -10.25 -18.82
N GLY A 45 -2.32 -10.60 -17.88
CA GLY A 45 -2.01 -11.07 -16.55
C GLY A 45 -2.40 -10.08 -15.45
N PRO A 46 -2.36 -10.50 -14.19
CA PRO A 46 -2.81 -9.68 -13.06
C PRO A 46 -1.96 -8.42 -12.89
N THR A 47 -2.63 -7.31 -12.56
CA THR A 47 -2.01 -6.02 -12.26
C THR A 47 -2.42 -5.51 -10.89
N LEU A 48 -1.66 -4.57 -10.32
CA LEU A 48 -2.05 -3.78 -9.16
C LEU A 48 -2.33 -2.34 -9.59
N LEU A 49 -3.41 -1.76 -9.06
CA LEU A 49 -3.78 -0.36 -9.30
C LEU A 49 -3.11 0.55 -8.28
N PHE A 50 -2.62 1.68 -8.77
CA PHE A 50 -2.07 2.78 -7.98
C PHE A 50 -2.69 4.09 -8.43
N THR A 51 -2.58 5.10 -7.58
CA THR A 51 -2.89 6.49 -7.89
C THR A 51 -1.64 7.35 -7.79
N ARG A 52 -1.52 8.35 -8.66
CA ARG A 52 -0.57 9.44 -8.51
C ARG A 52 -1.32 10.68 -8.07
N ARG A 53 -0.91 11.28 -6.95
CA ARG A 53 -1.56 12.47 -6.41
C ARG A 53 -1.28 13.70 -7.27
N THR A 54 -2.22 14.65 -7.28
CA THR A 54 -2.03 15.92 -8.00
C THR A 54 -0.99 16.80 -7.29
N GLU A 55 -0.40 17.74 -8.04
CA GLU A 55 0.43 18.80 -7.47
C GLU A 55 -0.39 19.86 -6.70
N ARG A 56 -1.72 19.80 -6.78
CA ARG A 56 -2.66 20.78 -6.21
C ARG A 56 -3.01 20.51 -4.75
N VAL A 57 -2.78 19.27 -4.28
CA VAL A 57 -3.05 18.93 -2.88
C VAL A 57 -2.01 19.55 -1.93
N PRO A 58 -2.40 19.87 -0.67
CA PRO A 58 -1.50 20.54 0.29
C PRO A 58 -0.26 19.71 0.66
N SER A 59 -0.36 18.38 0.62
CA SER A 59 0.68 17.44 1.04
C SER A 59 0.80 16.28 0.06
N HIS A 60 1.98 15.62 0.04
CA HIS A 60 2.23 14.41 -0.74
C HIS A 60 2.04 14.58 -2.26
N LYS A 61 2.46 15.73 -2.79
CA LYS A 61 2.37 16.09 -4.20
C LYS A 61 3.12 15.09 -5.08
N GLY A 62 2.44 14.60 -6.13
CA GLY A 62 3.04 13.65 -7.08
C GLY A 62 3.39 12.28 -6.50
N GLU A 63 3.09 12.02 -5.22
CA GLU A 63 3.34 10.71 -4.62
C GLU A 63 2.43 9.63 -5.19
N ILE A 64 2.99 8.44 -5.29
CA ILE A 64 2.29 7.25 -5.72
C ILE A 64 1.78 6.51 -4.48
N SER A 65 0.47 6.21 -4.47
CA SER A 65 -0.19 5.50 -3.38
C SER A 65 -1.16 4.44 -3.91
N PHE A 66 -1.57 3.56 -3.04
CA PHE A 66 -2.82 2.82 -3.23
C PHE A 66 -3.99 3.77 -2.98
N PRO A 67 -5.15 3.58 -3.64
CA PRO A 67 -6.37 4.32 -3.33
C PRO A 67 -6.72 4.19 -1.84
N GLY A 68 -7.05 5.30 -1.17
CA GLY A 68 -7.39 5.23 0.24
C GLY A 68 -7.24 6.54 0.99
N GLY A 69 -7.76 6.56 2.21
CA GLY A 69 -7.80 7.74 3.04
C GLY A 69 -8.15 7.48 4.50
N ALA A 70 -8.58 8.53 5.19
CA ALA A 70 -8.96 8.47 6.59
C ALA A 70 -10.26 7.66 6.79
N ARG A 71 -10.32 6.86 7.86
CA ARG A 71 -11.54 6.19 8.25
C ARG A 71 -12.50 7.18 8.92
N GLU A 72 -13.77 7.08 8.59
CA GLU A 72 -14.83 7.82 9.27
C GLU A 72 -15.20 7.18 10.62
N ALA A 73 -15.93 7.92 11.44
CA ALA A 73 -16.35 7.42 12.76
C ALA A 73 -17.25 6.18 12.61
N GLY A 74 -16.87 5.08 13.26
CA GLY A 74 -17.58 3.80 13.18
C GLY A 74 -17.37 3.00 11.90
N GLU A 75 -16.51 3.46 11.01
CA GLU A 75 -16.17 2.76 9.77
C GLU A 75 -15.04 1.75 10.01
N ASP A 76 -15.19 0.54 9.49
CA ASP A 76 -14.11 -0.44 9.48
C ASP A 76 -13.13 -0.19 8.30
N ALA A 77 -11.98 -0.85 8.34
CA ALA A 77 -10.95 -0.64 7.32
C ALA A 77 -11.40 -1.06 5.91
N VAL A 78 -12.22 -2.12 5.78
CA VAL A 78 -12.68 -2.61 4.48
C VAL A 78 -13.62 -1.60 3.85
N ARG A 79 -14.59 -1.10 4.61
CA ARG A 79 -15.54 -0.10 4.13
C ARG A 79 -14.84 1.19 3.73
N ALA A 80 -13.91 1.69 4.55
CA ALA A 80 -13.14 2.88 4.24
C ALA A 80 -12.33 2.72 2.95
N ALA A 81 -11.58 1.63 2.81
CA ALA A 81 -10.77 1.39 1.61
C ALA A 81 -11.62 1.30 0.33
N LEU A 82 -12.80 0.68 0.41
CA LEU A 82 -13.71 0.57 -0.73
C LEU A 82 -14.35 1.92 -1.08
N ARG A 83 -14.81 2.69 -0.08
CA ARG A 83 -15.37 4.04 -0.27
C ARG A 83 -14.35 4.97 -0.93
N GLU A 84 -13.16 5.04 -0.39
CA GLU A 84 -12.08 5.87 -0.92
C GLU A 84 -11.70 5.48 -2.37
N ALA A 85 -11.64 4.17 -2.68
CA ALA A 85 -11.37 3.72 -4.04
C ALA A 85 -12.50 4.07 -5.01
N GLU A 86 -13.76 4.10 -4.56
CA GLU A 86 -14.88 4.56 -5.38
C GLU A 86 -14.80 6.08 -5.61
N GLU A 87 -14.49 6.86 -4.57
CA GLU A 87 -14.35 8.31 -4.62
C GLU A 87 -13.14 8.75 -5.46
N GLU A 88 -11.97 8.14 -5.25
CA GLU A 88 -10.71 8.56 -5.89
C GLU A 88 -10.57 8.11 -7.35
N VAL A 89 -11.03 6.89 -7.67
CA VAL A 89 -10.78 6.28 -8.99
C VAL A 89 -12.02 5.73 -9.67
N GLY A 90 -13.20 5.89 -9.07
CA GLY A 90 -14.46 5.40 -9.62
C GLY A 90 -14.55 3.86 -9.66
N LEU A 91 -13.86 3.15 -8.78
CA LEU A 91 -13.97 1.71 -8.64
C LEU A 91 -15.19 1.38 -7.76
N PRO A 92 -16.30 0.85 -8.31
CA PRO A 92 -17.48 0.58 -7.49
C PRO A 92 -17.17 -0.41 -6.36
N ALA A 93 -17.60 -0.11 -5.14
CA ALA A 93 -17.36 -0.98 -3.98
C ALA A 93 -17.80 -2.44 -4.22
N GLY A 94 -18.94 -2.64 -4.91
CA GLY A 94 -19.46 -3.96 -5.27
C GLY A 94 -18.64 -4.73 -6.33
N ALA A 95 -17.68 -4.09 -7.00
CA ALA A 95 -16.78 -4.73 -7.96
C ALA A 95 -15.56 -5.36 -7.30
N ALA A 96 -15.27 -5.01 -6.06
CA ALA A 96 -14.12 -5.48 -5.30
C ALA A 96 -14.53 -6.59 -4.33
N GLU A 97 -13.82 -7.71 -4.37
CA GLU A 97 -13.95 -8.84 -3.44
C GLU A 97 -12.81 -8.76 -2.42
N PRO A 98 -13.05 -8.37 -1.15
CA PRO A 98 -12.02 -8.34 -0.13
C PRO A 98 -11.43 -9.74 0.12
N LEU A 99 -10.11 -9.85 0.03
CA LEU A 99 -9.37 -11.09 0.29
C LEU A 99 -8.87 -11.18 1.73
N GLY A 100 -8.65 -10.03 2.36
CA GLY A 100 -8.16 -9.89 3.73
C GLY A 100 -7.33 -8.63 3.92
N LEU A 101 -6.68 -8.54 5.09
CA LEU A 101 -5.89 -7.38 5.47
C LEU A 101 -4.42 -7.76 5.68
N LEU A 102 -3.53 -6.86 5.33
CA LEU A 102 -2.12 -6.90 5.72
C LEU A 102 -1.91 -6.26 7.10
N ASP A 103 -0.68 -6.24 7.57
CA ASP A 103 -0.33 -5.57 8.82
C ASP A 103 -0.53 -4.06 8.71
N ASP A 104 -0.97 -3.45 9.81
CA ASP A 104 -1.05 -2.00 9.89
C ASP A 104 0.34 -1.37 9.76
N VAL A 105 0.38 -0.23 9.07
CA VAL A 105 1.61 0.53 8.83
C VAL A 105 1.44 1.94 9.37
N PRO A 106 2.28 2.38 10.32
CA PRO A 106 2.25 3.77 10.77
C PRO A 106 2.87 4.68 9.71
N SER A 107 2.25 5.82 9.46
CA SER A 107 2.75 6.86 8.56
C SER A 107 3.38 8.02 9.32
N ILE A 108 4.28 8.73 8.65
CA ILE A 108 4.86 9.98 9.16
C ILE A 108 3.84 11.11 9.31
N ALA A 109 2.70 11.01 8.61
CA ALA A 109 1.59 11.95 8.72
C ALA A 109 0.61 11.62 9.86
N ARG A 110 1.05 10.80 10.84
CA ARG A 110 0.27 10.36 12.01
C ARG A 110 -1.02 9.64 11.65
N PHE A 111 -0.93 8.72 10.67
CA PHE A 111 -1.98 7.75 10.40
C PHE A 111 -1.49 6.34 10.72
N VAL A 112 -2.39 5.51 11.24
CA VAL A 112 -2.26 4.06 11.21
C VAL A 112 -3.04 3.57 10.01
N VAL A 113 -2.33 3.08 9.01
CA VAL A 113 -2.91 2.65 7.72
C VAL A 113 -3.13 1.15 7.74
N SER A 114 -4.37 0.73 7.52
CA SER A 114 -4.77 -0.68 7.38
C SER A 114 -4.91 -1.04 5.89
N PRO A 115 -3.98 -1.82 5.30
CA PRO A 115 -4.10 -2.21 3.90
C PRO A 115 -5.09 -3.36 3.71
N VAL A 116 -6.06 -3.18 2.83
CA VAL A 116 -7.08 -4.14 2.44
C VAL A 116 -6.75 -4.68 1.06
N VAL A 117 -6.46 -5.98 0.93
CA VAL A 117 -6.25 -6.60 -0.38
C VAL A 117 -7.59 -7.05 -0.93
N ALA A 118 -7.88 -6.68 -2.18
CA ALA A 118 -9.11 -7.07 -2.85
C ALA A 118 -8.86 -7.55 -4.29
N ALA A 119 -9.67 -8.51 -4.73
CA ALA A 119 -9.69 -8.99 -6.10
C ALA A 119 -10.76 -8.26 -6.91
N ILE A 120 -10.41 -7.80 -8.10
CA ILE A 120 -11.30 -7.15 -9.05
C ILE A 120 -11.32 -8.00 -10.33
N ARG A 121 -12.30 -8.92 -10.43
CA ARG A 121 -12.43 -9.86 -11.55
C ARG A 121 -12.88 -9.20 -12.87
N ARG A 122 -13.58 -8.10 -12.77
CA ARG A 122 -14.09 -7.34 -13.92
C ARG A 122 -13.73 -5.87 -13.75
N PRO A 123 -12.43 -5.53 -13.86
CA PRO A 123 -12.02 -4.16 -13.74
C PRO A 123 -12.58 -3.31 -14.88
N PRO A 124 -12.91 -2.04 -14.64
CA PRO A 124 -13.36 -1.14 -15.69
C PRO A 124 -12.26 -1.00 -16.77
N ALA A 125 -12.67 -0.71 -18.00
CA ALA A 125 -11.73 -0.46 -19.08
C ALA A 125 -10.86 0.79 -18.81
N ALA A 126 -11.43 1.79 -18.13
CA ALA A 126 -10.75 2.98 -17.65
C ALA A 126 -11.30 3.39 -16.29
N PHE A 127 -10.41 3.88 -15.43
CA PHE A 127 -10.77 4.47 -14.14
C PHE A 127 -11.17 5.94 -14.32
N ARG A 128 -11.93 6.48 -13.36
CA ARG A 128 -12.40 7.87 -13.36
C ARG A 128 -11.77 8.59 -12.17
N PRO A 129 -10.63 9.28 -12.36
CA PRO A 129 -9.96 9.96 -11.26
C PRO A 129 -10.78 11.15 -10.73
N ALA A 130 -10.76 11.34 -9.42
CA ALA A 130 -11.19 12.58 -8.79
C ALA A 130 -10.12 13.65 -9.08
N GLU A 131 -10.32 14.48 -10.09
CA GLU A 131 -9.31 15.39 -10.68
C GLU A 131 -8.64 16.35 -9.69
N PHE A 132 -9.27 16.63 -8.55
CA PHE A 132 -8.67 17.47 -7.51
C PHE A 132 -7.61 16.73 -6.69
N GLU A 133 -7.73 15.41 -6.52
CA GLU A 133 -6.88 14.61 -5.65
C GLU A 133 -5.95 13.68 -6.44
N VAL A 134 -6.47 13.06 -7.49
CA VAL A 134 -5.78 12.06 -8.30
C VAL A 134 -5.42 12.65 -9.65
N HIS A 135 -4.12 12.72 -9.94
CA HIS A 135 -3.63 13.14 -11.25
C HIS A 135 -3.89 12.05 -12.28
N GLU A 136 -3.52 10.81 -11.95
CA GLU A 136 -3.75 9.63 -12.79
C GLU A 136 -3.89 8.36 -11.95
N PRO A 137 -4.86 7.49 -12.24
CA PRO A 137 -4.81 6.09 -11.86
C PRO A 137 -3.97 5.32 -12.89
N PHE A 138 -3.12 4.39 -12.46
CA PHE A 138 -2.31 3.57 -13.35
C PHE A 138 -2.11 2.18 -12.77
N GLU A 139 -1.73 1.24 -13.63
CA GLU A 139 -1.55 -0.15 -13.26
C GLU A 139 -0.11 -0.60 -13.50
N LEU A 140 0.41 -1.42 -12.58
CA LEU A 140 1.68 -2.11 -12.77
C LEU A 140 1.45 -3.62 -12.81
N PRO A 141 2.06 -4.34 -13.77
CA PRO A 141 1.96 -5.79 -13.84
C PRO A 141 2.51 -6.46 -12.59
N LEU A 142 1.77 -7.39 -12.01
CA LEU A 142 2.23 -8.15 -10.85
C LEU A 142 3.54 -8.88 -11.15
N ALA A 143 3.73 -9.35 -12.40
CA ALA A 143 4.96 -10.01 -12.83
C ALA A 143 6.18 -9.07 -12.73
N ALA A 144 6.04 -7.79 -13.11
CA ALA A 144 7.10 -6.81 -12.99
C ALA A 144 7.40 -6.45 -11.53
N LEU A 145 6.35 -6.31 -10.70
CA LEU A 145 6.50 -6.02 -9.27
C LEU A 145 7.16 -7.18 -8.50
N ARG A 146 7.03 -8.41 -9.00
CA ARG A 146 7.67 -9.61 -8.44
C ARG A 146 9.11 -9.83 -8.91
N ASP A 147 9.59 -9.06 -9.85
CA ASP A 147 10.97 -9.13 -10.30
C ASP A 147 11.89 -8.52 -9.23
N PRO A 148 12.81 -9.30 -8.61
CA PRO A 148 13.72 -8.78 -7.60
C PRO A 148 14.61 -7.64 -8.11
N ALA A 149 14.90 -7.58 -9.41
CA ALA A 149 15.68 -6.52 -10.01
C ALA A 149 14.99 -5.14 -9.96
N GLN A 150 13.65 -5.15 -9.83
CA GLN A 150 12.86 -3.92 -9.72
C GLN A 150 12.69 -3.44 -8.27
N ARG A 151 13.02 -4.28 -7.28
CA ARG A 151 12.96 -3.92 -5.87
C ARG A 151 14.31 -3.42 -5.37
N ARG A 152 14.30 -2.27 -4.72
CA ARG A 152 15.47 -1.70 -4.06
C ARG A 152 15.15 -1.39 -2.60
N ALA A 153 16.20 -1.32 -1.79
CA ALA A 153 16.10 -0.85 -0.41
C ALA A 153 17.22 0.15 -0.15
N SER A 154 16.87 1.31 0.38
CA SER A 154 17.80 2.33 0.81
C SER A 154 17.76 2.47 2.33
N LEU A 155 18.89 2.75 2.96
CA LEU A 155 18.96 3.09 4.38
C LEU A 155 18.76 4.59 4.53
N PHE A 156 17.85 4.97 5.38
CA PHE A 156 17.53 6.36 5.67
C PHE A 156 17.88 6.67 7.14
N ASP A 157 18.68 7.71 7.37
CA ASP A 157 19.01 8.18 8.72
C ASP A 157 17.88 9.03 9.28
N PRO A 158 17.16 8.56 10.32
CA PRO A 158 16.09 9.32 10.93
C PRO A 158 16.58 10.58 11.68
N ALA A 159 17.87 10.69 11.96
CA ALA A 159 18.44 11.89 12.62
C ALA A 159 18.40 13.13 11.70
N GLY A 160 18.35 12.93 10.37
CA GLY A 160 18.19 13.99 9.38
C GLY A 160 16.74 14.49 9.20
N LEU A 161 15.77 13.89 9.89
CA LEU A 161 14.37 14.31 9.82
C LEU A 161 14.11 15.61 10.60
N PRO A 162 13.15 16.44 10.16
CA PRO A 162 12.59 17.48 11.00
C PRO A 162 12.17 16.93 12.36
N PRO A 163 12.35 17.69 13.47
CA PRO A 163 12.10 17.18 14.83
C PRO A 163 10.72 16.56 15.04
N GLU A 164 9.70 17.14 14.41
CA GLU A 164 8.30 16.67 14.47
C GLU A 164 8.15 15.30 13.80
N LEU A 165 8.81 15.14 12.66
CA LEU A 165 8.82 13.90 11.90
C LEU A 165 9.62 12.81 12.61
N ALA A 166 10.78 13.17 13.17
CA ALA A 166 11.58 12.27 13.99
C ALA A 166 10.83 11.84 15.27
N ALA A 167 9.99 12.71 15.84
CA ALA A 167 9.11 12.37 16.96
C ALA A 167 8.03 11.38 16.56
N ALA A 168 7.31 11.63 15.47
CA ALA A 168 6.28 10.71 14.94
C ALA A 168 6.85 9.33 14.63
N VAL A 169 8.07 9.31 14.07
CA VAL A 169 8.82 8.09 13.81
C VAL A 169 9.18 7.34 15.08
N ARG A 170 9.70 8.02 16.11
CA ARG A 170 10.03 7.39 17.40
C ARG A 170 8.78 6.85 18.10
N GLU A 171 7.68 7.58 18.06
CA GLU A 171 6.40 7.20 18.61
C GLU A 171 5.84 5.95 17.93
N ALA A 172 5.86 5.92 16.59
CA ALA A 172 5.50 4.75 15.80
C ALA A 172 6.40 3.53 16.12
N ARG A 173 7.69 3.74 16.38
CA ARG A 173 8.65 2.67 16.78
C ARG A 173 8.38 2.13 18.17
N GLY A 174 7.90 2.95 19.09
CA GLY A 174 7.49 2.54 20.43
C GLY A 174 6.16 1.79 20.47
N ALA A 175 5.37 1.86 19.41
CA ALA A 175 4.08 1.19 19.35
C ALA A 175 4.25 -0.33 19.31
N ARG A 176 3.40 -1.05 20.04
CA ARG A 176 3.36 -2.50 20.00
C ARG A 176 3.02 -2.97 18.58
N GLY A 177 3.87 -3.80 17.97
CA GLY A 177 3.61 -4.41 16.66
C GLY A 177 4.35 -3.77 15.48
N VAL A 178 5.07 -2.66 15.65
CA VAL A 178 5.99 -2.18 14.59
C VAL A 178 7.07 -3.22 14.37
N ARG A 179 7.29 -3.60 13.09
CA ARG A 179 8.36 -4.54 12.75
C ARG A 179 9.70 -3.83 12.87
N PHE A 180 10.59 -4.37 13.68
CA PHE A 180 11.98 -3.93 13.77
C PHE A 180 12.81 -4.31 12.53
N GLU A 181 12.28 -5.16 11.66
CA GLU A 181 12.93 -5.62 10.42
C GLU A 181 13.19 -4.48 9.41
N ASP A 182 12.43 -3.38 9.53
CA ASP A 182 12.63 -2.18 8.72
C ASP A 182 13.68 -1.22 9.31
N VAL A 183 14.31 -1.61 10.41
CA VAL A 183 15.37 -0.84 11.06
C VAL A 183 16.64 -1.67 11.03
N ASP A 184 17.68 -1.11 10.48
CA ASP A 184 19.00 -1.69 10.56
C ASP A 184 19.44 -1.73 12.05
N PRO A 185 19.75 -2.92 12.61
CA PRO A 185 20.02 -3.06 14.03
C PRO A 185 21.34 -2.41 14.45
N GLU A 186 22.30 -2.25 13.54
CA GLU A 186 23.61 -1.69 13.84
C GLU A 186 23.60 -0.17 13.79
N THR A 187 22.94 0.40 12.78
CA THR A 187 22.97 1.85 12.53
C THR A 187 21.72 2.57 13.05
N GLY A 188 20.63 1.85 13.29
CA GLY A 188 19.32 2.41 13.60
C GLY A 188 18.65 3.09 12.40
N HIS A 189 19.24 3.00 11.19
CA HIS A 189 18.69 3.53 9.97
C HIS A 189 17.44 2.78 9.53
N TRP A 190 16.55 3.47 8.83
CA TRP A 190 15.34 2.87 8.30
C TRP A 190 15.58 2.30 6.92
N ARG A 191 15.11 1.07 6.71
CA ARG A 191 15.03 0.47 5.40
C ARG A 191 13.79 0.99 4.70
N VAL A 192 13.98 1.78 3.66
CA VAL A 192 12.93 2.30 2.79
C VAL A 192 12.94 1.51 1.50
N HIS A 193 11.84 0.82 1.24
CA HIS A 193 11.66 0.07 0.00
C HIS A 193 11.25 0.98 -1.15
N SER A 194 11.69 0.64 -2.37
CA SER A 194 11.18 1.22 -3.61
C SER A 194 11.09 0.16 -4.71
N PHE A 195 10.11 0.33 -5.61
CA PHE A 195 9.89 -0.52 -6.77
C PHE A 195 9.98 0.32 -8.04
N HIS A 196 10.75 -0.16 -9.00
CA HIS A 196 11.12 0.52 -10.26
C HIS A 196 10.56 -0.23 -11.48
N ALA A 197 9.36 -0.81 -11.35
CA ALA A 197 8.70 -1.58 -12.39
C ALA A 197 8.26 -0.73 -13.60
N ASP A 198 8.29 0.58 -13.46
CA ASP A 198 8.03 1.58 -14.51
C ASP A 198 9.09 2.67 -14.40
N PRO A 199 9.69 3.13 -15.52
CA PRO A 199 10.79 4.12 -15.48
C PRO A 199 10.36 5.49 -14.94
N ASP A 200 9.09 5.86 -15.14
CA ASP A 200 8.53 7.17 -14.78
C ASP A 200 7.75 7.16 -13.46
N ARG A 201 7.51 5.96 -12.90
CA ARG A 201 6.67 5.73 -11.73
C ARG A 201 7.37 4.86 -10.69
N VAL A 202 8.08 5.50 -9.79
CA VAL A 202 8.74 4.81 -8.67
C VAL A 202 7.78 4.73 -7.48
N VAL A 203 7.39 3.51 -7.11
CA VAL A 203 6.64 3.27 -5.88
C VAL A 203 7.60 3.19 -4.72
N TRP A 204 7.45 4.05 -3.69
CA TRP A 204 8.38 4.13 -2.56
C TRP A 204 7.65 4.38 -1.22
N GLY A 205 8.39 4.40 -0.12
CA GLY A 205 7.88 4.75 1.19
C GLY A 205 6.83 3.77 1.73
N LEU A 206 5.75 4.30 2.30
CA LEU A 206 4.66 3.51 2.90
C LEU A 206 4.02 2.57 1.88
N THR A 207 3.76 3.06 0.67
CA THR A 207 3.15 2.26 -0.40
C THR A 207 4.04 1.08 -0.79
N ALA A 208 5.35 1.31 -0.94
CA ALA A 208 6.31 0.24 -1.22
C ALA A 208 6.42 -0.76 -0.05
N ARG A 209 6.28 -0.31 1.19
CA ARG A 209 6.28 -1.19 2.37
C ARG A 209 5.05 -2.11 2.37
N VAL A 210 3.87 -1.58 2.09
CA VAL A 210 2.64 -2.38 1.94
C VAL A 210 2.79 -3.39 0.80
N LEU A 211 3.33 -2.94 -0.34
CA LEU A 211 3.59 -3.80 -1.50
C LEU A 211 4.59 -4.90 -1.16
N ALA A 212 5.69 -4.58 -0.48
CA ALA A 212 6.68 -5.55 -0.04
C ALA A 212 6.07 -6.62 0.87
N ASP A 213 5.26 -6.23 1.87
CA ASP A 213 4.59 -7.17 2.76
C ASP A 213 3.66 -8.14 2.00
N LEU A 214 2.90 -7.64 1.02
CA LEU A 214 2.07 -8.47 0.15
C LEU A 214 2.91 -9.46 -0.66
N LEU A 215 3.96 -8.97 -1.32
CA LEU A 215 4.80 -9.79 -2.21
C LEU A 215 5.58 -10.85 -1.43
N ASP A 216 6.17 -10.48 -0.31
CA ASP A 216 6.94 -11.40 0.55
C ASP A 216 6.05 -12.51 1.11
N ARG A 217 4.82 -12.19 1.53
CA ARG A 217 3.87 -13.19 2.07
C ARG A 217 3.30 -14.10 1.00
N ALA A 218 2.80 -13.54 -0.09
CA ALA A 218 2.03 -14.29 -1.07
C ALA A 218 2.90 -14.91 -2.17
N PHE A 219 4.06 -14.32 -2.45
CA PHE A 219 4.87 -14.70 -3.60
C PHE A 219 6.32 -15.07 -3.27
N ARG A 220 6.78 -14.85 -2.01
CA ARG A 220 8.14 -15.16 -1.53
C ARG A 220 9.22 -14.51 -2.40
N VAL A 221 9.08 -13.21 -2.61
CA VAL A 221 10.00 -12.38 -3.44
C VAL A 221 11.10 -11.77 -2.58
#